data_be73b2d9a0312dfefb58939e1427c8b6
#
_entry.id   be73b2d9a0312dfefb58939e1427c8b6
#
_cell.length_a   1.000
_cell.length_b   1.000
_cell.length_c   1.000
_cell.angle_alpha   90.00
_cell.angle_beta   90.00
_cell.angle_gamma   90.00
#
_symmetry.space_group_name_H-M   'P 1'
#
loop_
_entity.id
_entity.type
_entity.pdbx_description
1 polymer ?
#
loop_
_entity_poly.entity_id
_entity_poly.type
_entity_poly.pdbx_seq_one_letter_code
_entity_poly.pdbx_strand_id
1 'polypeptide(L)'
;MQKQLPIIELGINVDHVATLRQARGTTYPDPVLAAQLAGEAGADGITIHLREDRRHIQDHDLNRMMDEQDLPINLEMGNTAEM
;
A
#
# COMPACT_ATOMS: atom_id res chain seq x y z
N MET A 1 18.73 -21.80 9.08
CA MET A 1 18.82 -21.50 8.42
C MET A 1 19.01 -21.01 7.84
N GLN A 2 19.14 -20.59 7.44
CA GLN A 2 19.21 -20.11 6.70
C GLN A 2 19.42 -19.88 5.84
N LYS A 3 19.33 -19.60 5.44
CA LYS A 3 19.37 -19.25 4.48
C LYS A 3 19.76 -18.85 3.84
N GLN A 4 19.80 -18.80 3.62
CA GLN A 4 20.24 -18.29 2.84
C GLN A 4 20.08 -17.95 1.65
N LEU A 5 19.99 -17.84 1.09
CA LEU A 5 19.97 -17.59 -0.21
C LEU A 5 18.87 -17.95 -1.05
N PRO A 6 18.42 -17.29 -2.09
CA PRO A 6 18.53 -15.85 -2.13
C PRO A 6 17.54 -15.25 -1.16
N ILE A 7 17.81 -14.05 -0.73
CA ILE A 7 16.86 -13.32 0.09
C ILE A 7 15.72 -12.90 -0.82
N ILE A 8 14.52 -13.36 -0.53
CA ILE A 8 13.33 -12.98 -1.28
C ILE A 8 12.57 -11.97 -0.48
N GLU A 9 12.40 -10.77 -1.02
CA GLU A 9 11.60 -9.74 -0.40
C GLU A 9 10.17 -9.86 -0.89
N LEU A 10 9.22 -9.76 0.03
CA LEU A 10 7.80 -9.84 -0.28
C LEU A 10 7.17 -8.45 -0.21
N GLY A 11 6.81 -7.92 -1.36
CA GLY A 11 6.03 -6.67 -1.44
C GLY A 11 4.56 -7.01 -1.60
N ILE A 12 3.72 -6.36 -0.81
CA ILE A 12 2.28 -6.58 -0.85
C ILE A 12 1.62 -5.32 -1.42
N ASN A 13 0.78 -5.52 -2.44
CA ASN A 13 0.02 -4.44 -3.04
C ASN A 13 -1.34 -4.34 -2.35
N VAL A 14 -1.69 -3.17 -1.83
CA VAL A 14 -2.95 -2.96 -1.14
C VAL A 14 -3.93 -2.08 -1.93
N ASP A 15 -3.67 -1.83 -3.21
CA ASP A 15 -4.55 -1.00 -4.04
C ASP A 15 -5.98 -1.52 -4.06
N HIS A 16 -6.17 -2.83 -4.15
CA HIS A 16 -7.51 -3.40 -4.27
C HIS A 16 -8.32 -3.27 -2.98
N VAL A 17 -7.66 -3.12 -1.84
CA VAL A 17 -8.37 -2.80 -0.59
C VAL A 17 -9.02 -1.42 -0.73
N ALA A 18 -8.28 -0.44 -1.26
CA ALA A 18 -8.84 0.88 -1.53
C ALA A 18 -9.93 0.82 -2.60
N THR A 19 -9.77 -0.04 -3.59
CA THR A 19 -10.79 -0.23 -4.63
C THR A 19 -12.12 -0.64 -4.00
N LEU A 20 -12.09 -1.61 -3.09
CA LEU A 20 -13.30 -2.06 -2.40
C LEU A 20 -13.91 -0.94 -1.56
N ARG A 21 -13.08 -0.20 -0.82
CA ARG A 21 -13.57 0.91 -0.01
C ARG A 21 -14.28 1.95 -0.88
N GLN A 22 -13.67 2.34 -2.00
CA GLN A 22 -14.25 3.35 -2.88
C GLN A 22 -15.53 2.85 -3.54
N ALA A 23 -15.58 1.57 -3.93
CA ALA A 23 -16.79 0.99 -4.51
C ALA A 23 -17.94 0.95 -3.51
N ARG A 24 -17.65 0.77 -2.23
CA ARG A 24 -18.66 0.75 -1.17
C ARG A 24 -19.09 2.14 -0.73
N GLY A 25 -18.27 3.16 -1.00
CA GLY A 25 -18.52 4.51 -0.54
C GLY A 25 -18.41 4.65 0.97
N THR A 26 -17.54 3.86 1.60
CA THR A 26 -17.39 3.83 3.05
C THR A 26 -15.92 4.11 3.42
N THR A 27 -15.63 4.06 4.73
CA THR A 27 -14.26 4.25 5.21
C THR A 27 -13.52 2.92 5.36
N TYR A 28 -14.15 1.82 5.04
CA TYR A 28 -13.56 0.49 5.16
C TYR A 28 -13.89 -0.32 3.92
N PRO A 29 -13.09 -1.32 3.57
CA PRO A 29 -11.83 -1.71 4.23
C PRO A 29 -10.74 -0.64 4.10
N ASP A 30 -9.84 -0.63 5.08
CA ASP A 30 -8.81 0.40 5.19
C ASP A 30 -7.47 -0.13 4.66
N PRO A 31 -6.92 0.45 3.58
CA PRO A 31 -5.64 -0.04 3.05
C PRO A 31 -4.46 0.14 4.03
N VAL A 32 -4.52 1.12 4.92
CA VAL A 32 -3.47 1.31 5.92
C VAL A 32 -3.48 0.17 6.93
N LEU A 33 -4.66 -0.23 7.38
CA LEU A 33 -4.79 -1.38 8.27
C LEU A 33 -4.31 -2.66 7.57
N ALA A 34 -4.65 -2.82 6.28
CA ALA A 34 -4.19 -3.97 5.51
C ALA A 34 -2.66 -4.00 5.44
N ALA A 35 -2.02 -2.83 5.27
CA ALA A 35 -0.56 -2.73 5.26
C ALA A 35 0.03 -3.14 6.60
N GLN A 36 -0.57 -2.69 7.71
CA GLN A 36 -0.12 -3.07 9.04
C GLN A 36 -0.22 -4.58 9.25
N LEU A 37 -1.32 -5.17 8.85
CA LEU A 37 -1.51 -6.62 8.97
C LEU A 37 -0.52 -7.39 8.09
N ALA A 38 -0.24 -6.89 6.89
CA ALA A 38 0.74 -7.51 6.02
C ALA A 38 2.13 -7.51 6.68
N GLY A 39 2.49 -6.41 7.34
CA GLY A 39 3.76 -6.32 8.07
C GLY A 39 3.84 -7.34 9.20
N GLU A 40 2.76 -7.49 9.95
CA GLU A 40 2.69 -8.48 11.02
C GLU A 40 2.81 -9.90 10.49
N ALA A 41 2.34 -10.12 9.28
CA ALA A 41 2.40 -11.43 8.63
C ALA A 41 3.75 -11.70 7.93
N GLY A 42 4.66 -10.75 7.93
CA GLY A 42 6.00 -10.94 7.41
C GLY A 42 6.31 -10.28 6.08
N ALA A 43 5.47 -9.38 5.59
CA ALA A 43 5.79 -8.63 4.37
C ALA A 43 6.98 -7.72 4.58
N ASP A 44 7.77 -7.51 3.55
CA ASP A 44 8.96 -6.67 3.58
C ASP A 44 8.70 -5.25 3.11
N GLY A 45 7.64 -5.04 2.34
CA GLY A 45 7.30 -3.72 1.83
C GLY A 45 5.87 -3.68 1.34
N ILE A 46 5.39 -2.47 1.12
CA ILE A 46 4.03 -2.21 0.64
C ILE A 46 4.14 -1.50 -0.71
N THR A 47 3.36 -1.94 -1.67
CA THR A 47 3.27 -1.29 -2.98
C THR A 47 1.89 -0.68 -3.12
N ILE A 48 1.84 0.57 -3.51
CA ILE A 48 0.59 1.26 -3.82
C ILE A 48 0.76 2.07 -5.10
N HIS A 49 -0.33 2.25 -5.82
CA HIS A 49 -0.36 3.04 -7.03
C HIS A 49 -1.30 4.23 -6.84
N LEU A 50 -0.77 5.43 -6.92
CA LEU A 50 -1.56 6.65 -6.87
C LEU A 50 -1.95 7.02 -8.31
N ARG A 51 -3.19 6.74 -8.67
CA ARG A 51 -3.69 7.05 -10.01
C ARG A 51 -3.99 8.53 -10.12
N GLU A 52 -3.84 9.08 -11.31
CA GLU A 52 -4.14 10.49 -11.54
C GLU A 52 -5.60 10.82 -11.24
N ASP A 53 -6.50 9.86 -11.51
CA ASP A 53 -7.94 10.04 -11.30
C ASP A 53 -8.38 9.73 -9.87
N ARG A 54 -7.46 9.29 -9.02
CA ARG A 54 -7.73 8.98 -7.60
C ARG A 54 -8.88 8.00 -7.40
N ARG A 55 -8.96 6.98 -8.25
CA ARG A 55 -10.04 6.00 -8.17
C ARG A 55 -9.94 5.06 -7.00
N HIS A 56 -8.73 4.81 -6.51
CA HIS A 56 -8.47 3.80 -5.49
C HIS A 56 -7.79 4.44 -4.29
N ILE A 57 -6.46 4.47 -4.29
CA ILE A 57 -5.68 5.11 -3.24
C ILE A 57 -5.92 6.62 -3.31
N GLN A 58 -6.19 7.22 -2.17
CA GLN A 58 -6.36 8.65 -2.03
C GLN A 58 -5.10 9.28 -1.44
N ASP A 59 -4.94 10.59 -1.60
CA ASP A 59 -3.78 11.28 -1.06
C ASP A 59 -3.67 11.10 0.45
N HIS A 60 -4.80 11.11 1.16
CA HIS A 60 -4.79 10.90 2.61
C HIS A 60 -4.37 9.47 2.99
N ASP A 61 -4.63 8.49 2.12
CA ASP A 61 -4.15 7.12 2.36
C ASP A 61 -2.63 7.08 2.37
N LEU A 62 -2.01 7.78 1.41
CA LEU A 62 -0.55 7.82 1.35
C LEU A 62 0.03 8.47 2.59
N ASN A 63 -0.54 9.59 3.03
CA ASN A 63 -0.06 10.27 4.24
C ASN A 63 -0.18 9.38 5.47
N ARG A 64 -1.31 8.69 5.62
CA ARG A 64 -1.51 7.76 6.72
C ARG A 64 -0.55 6.57 6.63
N MET A 65 -0.30 6.09 5.41
CA MET A 65 0.61 4.98 5.17
C MET A 65 2.01 5.32 5.66
N MET A 66 2.45 6.55 5.44
CA MET A 66 3.77 6.99 5.87
C MET A 66 3.85 7.18 7.39
N ASP A 67 2.75 7.56 8.03
CA ASP A 67 2.72 7.85 9.46
C ASP A 67 2.38 6.65 10.33
N GLU A 68 1.56 5.71 9.84
CA GLU A 68 0.92 4.71 10.67
C GLU A 68 1.43 3.29 10.46
N GLN A 69 2.36 3.09 9.54
CA GLN A 69 2.96 1.78 9.36
C GLN A 69 4.44 1.94 9.03
N ASP A 70 5.21 0.89 9.30
CA ASP A 70 6.67 0.98 9.31
C ASP A 70 7.36 0.40 8.07
N LEU A 71 6.65 -0.35 7.24
CA LEU A 71 7.26 -0.97 6.07
C LEU A 71 7.59 0.07 5.00
N PRO A 72 8.68 -0.14 4.25
CA PRO A 72 8.96 0.72 3.11
C PRO A 72 7.82 0.71 2.11
N ILE A 73 7.56 1.86 1.51
CA ILE A 73 6.49 2.04 0.54
C ILE A 73 7.09 2.21 -0.85
N ASN A 74 6.66 1.36 -1.79
CA ASN A 74 6.96 1.52 -3.19
C ASN A 74 5.77 2.20 -3.84
N LEU A 75 5.90 3.50 -4.11
CA LEU A 75 4.83 4.30 -4.68
C LEU A 75 4.96 4.33 -6.20
N GLU A 76 3.97 3.79 -6.88
CA GLU A 76 3.86 3.87 -8.33
C GLU A 76 2.90 4.99 -8.70
N MET A 77 3.26 5.79 -9.69
CA MET A 77 2.42 6.93 -10.08
C MET A 77 2.73 7.35 -11.51
N GLY A 78 1.80 8.10 -12.10
CA GLY A 78 1.99 8.64 -13.44
C GLY A 78 3.08 9.71 -13.45
N ASN A 79 3.73 9.84 -14.61
CA ASN A 79 4.81 10.81 -14.77
C ASN A 79 4.23 12.15 -15.22
N THR A 80 3.58 12.86 -14.30
CA THR A 80 2.97 14.15 -14.55
C THR A 80 3.44 15.17 -13.51
N ALA A 81 3.23 16.42 -13.79
CA ALA A 81 3.70 17.50 -12.92
C ALA A 81 2.99 17.49 -11.55
N GLU A 82 1.76 17.01 -11.49
CA GLU A 82 1.02 16.98 -10.20
C GLU A 82 1.42 15.80 -9.32
N MET A 83 2.08 14.82 -9.89
CA MET A 83 2.54 13.65 -9.15
C MET A 83 3.96 13.88 -8.65
#